data_6453e3bd21032bfacb30a3a2f7e60a1f
#
_entry.id   6453e3bd21032bfacb30a3a2f7e60a1f
#
_cell.length_a   1.000
_cell.length_b   1.000
_cell.length_c   1.000
_cell.angle_alpha   90.00
_cell.angle_beta   90.00
_cell.angle_gamma   90.00
#
_symmetry.space_group_name_H-M   'P 1'
#
loop_
_entity.id
_entity.type
_entity.pdbx_description
1 polymer ?
#
loop_
_entity_poly.entity_id
_entity_poly.type
_entity_poly.pdbx_seq_one_letter_code
_entity_poly.pdbx_strand_id
1 'polypeptide(L)'
;MARTTRSTGGTLLDAAQSQLGQSLDAINATDQKLASFLGFAGIIIALVFARSPKHLVVWGWWIARGGFVGTALVTVYGLLLGTPAFGPIAVQAQNVKEWERARGINLAAIAGTLNALRIASLTMLVGLLALMMAIV
;
A
#
# COMPACT_ATOMS: atom_id res chain seq x y z
N MET A 1 16.58 19.41 -42.89
CA MET A 1 17.10 18.88 -41.62
C MET A 1 16.22 19.14 -40.38
N ALA A 2 15.03 19.68 -40.49
CA ALA A 2 14.15 19.98 -39.38
C ALA A 2 13.11 18.90 -39.03
N ARG A 3 13.13 17.73 -39.69
CA ARG A 3 12.13 16.66 -39.51
C ARG A 3 12.50 15.62 -38.44
N THR A 4 13.78 15.52 -38.09
CA THR A 4 14.28 14.45 -37.16
C THR A 4 14.11 14.80 -35.68
N THR A 5 14.06 16.07 -35.32
CA THR A 5 13.92 16.51 -33.93
C THR A 5 12.51 16.42 -33.38
N ARG A 6 11.50 16.45 -34.27
CA ARG A 6 10.09 16.35 -33.85
C ARG A 6 9.66 14.92 -33.51
N SER A 7 10.29 13.89 -34.11
CA SER A 7 9.97 12.49 -33.86
C SER A 7 10.57 11.99 -32.54
N THR A 8 11.77 12.48 -32.18
CA THR A 8 12.45 12.08 -30.93
C THR A 8 11.76 12.67 -29.68
N GLY A 9 11.24 13.89 -29.77
CA GLY A 9 10.48 14.50 -28.67
C GLY A 9 9.14 13.81 -28.43
N GLY A 10 8.46 13.36 -29.47
CA GLY A 10 7.21 12.59 -29.38
C GLY A 10 7.42 11.23 -28.72
N THR A 11 8.44 10.48 -29.13
CA THR A 11 8.75 9.15 -28.56
C THR A 11 9.19 9.20 -27.09
N LEU A 12 9.91 10.25 -26.67
CA LEU A 12 10.29 10.45 -25.28
C LEU A 12 9.07 10.81 -24.41
N LEU A 13 8.16 11.61 -24.94
CA LEU A 13 6.92 11.96 -24.24
C LEU A 13 6.00 10.75 -24.10
N ASP A 14 5.85 9.94 -25.14
CA ASP A 14 5.08 8.71 -25.14
C ASP A 14 5.66 7.67 -24.16
N ALA A 15 6.98 7.55 -24.11
CA ALA A 15 7.65 6.67 -23.16
C ALA A 15 7.45 7.13 -21.71
N ALA A 16 7.54 8.44 -21.44
CA ALA A 16 7.29 9.00 -20.12
C ALA A 16 5.83 8.81 -19.69
N GLN A 17 4.90 8.99 -20.59
CA GLN A 17 3.47 8.78 -20.36
C GLN A 17 3.16 7.31 -20.06
N SER A 18 3.76 6.38 -20.82
CA SER A 18 3.63 4.95 -20.57
C SER A 18 4.19 4.55 -19.19
N GLN A 19 5.34 5.08 -18.80
CA GLN A 19 5.93 4.81 -17.49
C GLN A 19 5.07 5.38 -16.33
N LEU A 20 4.44 6.53 -16.55
CA LEU A 20 3.52 7.07 -15.56
C LEU A 20 2.28 6.18 -15.41
N GLY A 21 1.70 5.72 -16.52
CA GLY A 21 0.61 4.75 -16.51
C GLY A 21 0.96 3.49 -15.72
N GLN A 22 2.11 2.89 -15.99
CA GLN A 22 2.58 1.71 -15.25
C GLN A 22 2.76 1.97 -13.75
N SER A 23 3.22 3.16 -13.36
CA SER A 23 3.34 3.51 -11.94
C SER A 23 2.00 3.65 -11.24
N LEU A 24 1.00 4.19 -11.93
CA LEU A 24 -0.38 4.29 -11.40
C LEU A 24 -1.03 2.91 -11.28
N ASP A 25 -0.82 2.03 -12.26
CA ASP A 25 -1.31 0.65 -12.19
C ASP A 25 -0.68 -0.13 -11.03
N ALA A 26 0.61 0.07 -10.77
CA ALA A 26 1.29 -0.54 -9.64
C ALA A 26 0.74 -0.05 -8.29
N ILE A 27 0.40 1.24 -8.19
CA ILE A 27 -0.24 1.81 -7.00
C ILE A 27 -1.62 1.20 -6.80
N ASN A 28 -2.45 1.16 -7.84
CA ASN A 28 -3.78 0.59 -7.77
C ASN A 28 -3.75 -0.89 -7.36
N ALA A 29 -2.81 -1.67 -7.90
CA ALA A 29 -2.63 -3.07 -7.52
C ALA A 29 -2.21 -3.23 -6.05
N THR A 30 -1.39 -2.32 -5.54
CA THR A 30 -0.97 -2.33 -4.14
C THR A 30 -2.11 -1.91 -3.22
N ASP A 31 -2.89 -0.93 -3.60
CA ASP A 31 -4.08 -0.48 -2.85
C ASP A 31 -5.14 -1.57 -2.75
N GLN A 32 -5.36 -2.35 -3.82
CA GLN A 32 -6.25 -3.51 -3.77
C GLN A 32 -5.77 -4.56 -2.76
N LYS A 33 -4.47 -4.83 -2.71
CA LYS A 33 -3.90 -5.75 -1.71
C LYS A 33 -4.08 -5.21 -0.30
N LEU A 34 -3.81 -3.93 -0.08
CA LEU A 34 -4.01 -3.29 1.22
C LEU A 34 -5.49 -3.32 1.65
N ALA A 35 -6.43 -3.05 0.74
CA ALA A 35 -7.86 -3.14 1.02
C ALA A 35 -8.28 -4.57 1.40
N SER A 36 -7.73 -5.59 0.73
CA SER A 36 -7.96 -6.99 1.07
C SER A 36 -7.43 -7.34 2.47
N PHE A 37 -6.23 -6.86 2.82
CA PHE A 37 -5.67 -7.02 4.16
C PHE A 37 -6.54 -6.34 5.22
N LEU A 38 -7.05 -5.14 4.94
CA LEU A 38 -7.93 -4.42 5.85
C LEU A 38 -9.24 -5.20 6.10
N GLY A 39 -9.85 -5.71 5.02
CA GLY A 39 -11.06 -6.52 5.12
C GLY A 39 -10.84 -7.79 5.96
N PHE A 40 -9.75 -8.51 5.70
CA PHE A 40 -9.40 -9.71 6.43
C PHE A 40 -9.08 -9.42 7.90
N ALA A 41 -8.27 -8.41 8.16
CA ALA A 41 -7.95 -7.97 9.52
C ALA A 41 -9.22 -7.56 10.29
N GLY A 42 -10.15 -6.86 9.64
CA GLY A 42 -11.43 -6.47 10.23
C GLY A 42 -12.27 -7.66 10.68
N ILE A 43 -12.37 -8.71 9.85
CA ILE A 43 -13.09 -9.95 10.19
C ILE A 43 -12.43 -10.62 11.41
N ILE A 44 -11.11 -10.76 11.41
CA ILE A 44 -10.39 -11.38 12.53
C ILE A 44 -10.52 -10.57 13.79
N ILE A 45 -10.41 -9.23 13.71
CA ILE A 45 -10.63 -8.35 14.86
C ILE A 45 -12.02 -8.59 15.45
N ALA A 46 -13.06 -8.59 14.62
CA ALA A 46 -14.42 -8.85 15.07
C ALA A 46 -14.55 -10.19 15.80
N LEU A 47 -13.95 -11.26 15.26
CA LEU A 47 -13.98 -12.59 15.86
C LEU A 47 -13.20 -12.65 17.19
N VAL A 48 -12.02 -12.02 17.23
CA VAL A 48 -11.16 -12.01 18.42
C VAL A 48 -11.74 -11.15 19.54
N PHE A 49 -12.44 -10.06 19.22
CA PHE A 49 -13.11 -9.23 20.22
C PHE A 49 -14.47 -9.78 20.67
N ALA A 50 -15.14 -10.58 19.82
CA ALA A 50 -16.41 -11.22 20.19
C ALA A 50 -16.24 -12.38 21.19
N ARG A 51 -15.05 -12.96 21.28
CA ARG A 51 -14.74 -14.08 22.18
C ARG A 51 -13.95 -13.61 23.39
N SER A 52 -14.47 -13.90 24.59
CA SER A 52 -13.72 -13.76 25.85
C SER A 52 -12.92 -15.04 26.12
N PRO A 53 -11.62 -14.93 26.39
CA PRO A 53 -10.77 -16.08 26.68
C PRO A 53 -11.17 -16.66 28.04
N LYS A 54 -11.70 -17.88 28.06
CA LYS A 54 -12.05 -18.55 29.34
C LYS A 54 -10.88 -19.29 29.97
N HIS A 55 -9.88 -19.69 29.20
CA HIS A 55 -8.74 -20.51 29.68
C HIS A 55 -7.44 -20.31 28.86
N LEU A 56 -7.28 -19.18 28.18
CA LEU A 56 -6.16 -18.96 27.26
C LEU A 56 -5.06 -18.15 27.91
N VAL A 57 -3.86 -18.29 27.41
CA VAL A 57 -2.72 -17.46 27.81
C VAL A 57 -3.06 -15.99 27.53
N VAL A 58 -3.38 -15.25 28.60
CA VAL A 58 -3.86 -13.87 28.52
C VAL A 58 -2.95 -12.96 27.69
N TRP A 59 -1.65 -13.16 27.79
CA TRP A 59 -0.65 -12.43 27.04
C TRP A 59 -0.72 -12.68 25.53
N GLY A 60 -0.87 -13.94 25.09
CA GLY A 60 -1.02 -14.27 23.68
C GLY A 60 -2.26 -13.60 23.06
N TRP A 61 -3.34 -13.53 23.81
CA TRP A 61 -4.57 -12.87 23.40
C TRP A 61 -4.42 -11.35 23.21
N TRP A 62 -3.71 -10.68 24.13
CA TRP A 62 -3.44 -9.25 24.01
C TRP A 62 -2.49 -8.94 22.86
N ILE A 63 -1.47 -9.78 22.64
CA ILE A 63 -0.55 -9.63 21.50
C ILE A 63 -1.32 -9.83 20.17
N ALA A 64 -2.22 -10.81 20.11
CA ALA A 64 -3.05 -11.03 18.92
C ALA A 64 -3.92 -9.82 18.62
N ARG A 65 -4.61 -9.27 19.62
CA ARG A 65 -5.42 -8.05 19.48
C ARG A 65 -4.58 -6.87 18.99
N GLY A 66 -3.44 -6.63 19.62
CA GLY A 66 -2.52 -5.55 19.23
C GLY A 66 -2.00 -5.72 17.80
N GLY A 67 -1.63 -6.94 17.40
CA GLY A 67 -1.17 -7.27 16.06
C GLY A 67 -2.21 -6.98 14.97
N PHE A 68 -3.46 -7.38 15.18
CA PHE A 68 -4.53 -7.14 14.20
C PHE A 68 -4.94 -5.66 14.13
N VAL A 69 -5.04 -4.97 15.26
CA VAL A 69 -5.31 -3.52 15.28
C VAL A 69 -4.16 -2.78 14.61
N GLY A 70 -2.92 -3.15 14.89
CA GLY A 70 -1.74 -2.58 14.25
C GLY A 70 -1.76 -2.79 12.73
N THR A 71 -2.12 -3.99 12.27
CA THR A 71 -2.30 -4.28 10.83
C THR A 71 -3.33 -3.36 10.20
N ALA A 72 -4.48 -3.18 10.83
CA ALA A 72 -5.54 -2.30 10.32
C ALA A 72 -5.06 -0.85 10.21
N LEU A 73 -4.38 -0.33 11.24
CA LEU A 73 -3.87 1.04 11.26
C LEU A 73 -2.81 1.27 10.18
N VAL A 74 -1.85 0.36 10.05
CA VAL A 74 -0.79 0.43 9.01
C VAL A 74 -1.40 0.34 7.62
N THR A 75 -2.42 -0.48 7.43
CA THR A 75 -3.12 -0.64 6.16
C THR A 75 -3.86 0.64 5.78
N VAL A 76 -4.58 1.25 6.70
CA VAL A 76 -5.24 2.55 6.49
C VAL A 76 -4.21 3.63 6.13
N TYR A 77 -3.09 3.67 6.84
CA TYR A 77 -2.01 4.61 6.54
C TYR A 77 -1.46 4.39 5.12
N GLY A 78 -1.22 3.13 4.73
CA GLY A 78 -0.78 2.78 3.37
C GLY A 78 -1.77 3.21 2.28
N LEU A 79 -3.07 3.03 2.53
CA LEU A 79 -4.12 3.48 1.61
C LEU A 79 -4.15 5.00 1.48
N LEU A 80 -3.95 5.74 2.58
CA LEU A 80 -3.88 7.20 2.54
C LEU A 80 -2.70 7.70 1.71
N LEU A 81 -1.56 7.01 1.73
CA LEU A 81 -0.41 7.34 0.89
C LEU A 81 -0.69 7.15 -0.61
N GLY A 82 -1.58 6.22 -0.97
CA GLY A 82 -2.01 5.97 -2.34
C GLY A 82 -3.04 6.97 -2.87
N THR A 83 -3.62 7.84 -2.02
CA THR A 83 -4.62 8.82 -2.46
C THR A 83 -4.00 9.99 -3.22
N PRO A 84 -4.73 10.59 -4.19
CA PRO A 84 -4.24 11.75 -4.95
C PRO A 84 -3.92 12.98 -4.09
N ALA A 85 -4.48 13.07 -2.89
CA ALA A 85 -4.20 14.16 -1.96
C ALA A 85 -2.79 14.12 -1.36
N PHE A 86 -2.21 12.91 -1.21
CA PHE A 86 -0.92 12.68 -0.57
C PHE A 86 0.08 11.92 -1.45
N GLY A 87 -0.35 11.46 -2.61
CA GLY A 87 0.40 10.53 -3.46
C GLY A 87 0.40 10.92 -4.93
N PRO A 88 0.09 9.97 -5.82
CA PRO A 88 0.38 10.07 -7.24
C PRO A 88 -0.38 11.22 -7.91
N ILE A 89 0.34 12.01 -8.66
CA ILE A 89 -0.20 13.11 -9.45
C ILE A 89 -0.37 12.62 -10.89
N ALA A 90 -1.61 12.63 -11.40
CA ALA A 90 -1.87 12.52 -12.82
C ALA A 90 -1.69 13.91 -13.43
N VAL A 91 -0.54 14.16 -14.03
CA VAL A 91 -0.23 15.45 -14.64
C VAL A 91 -0.26 15.30 -16.15
N GLN A 92 -1.05 16.16 -16.82
CA GLN A 92 -0.84 16.46 -18.24
C GLN A 92 0.33 17.44 -18.35
N ALA A 93 1.53 16.93 -18.25
CA ALA A 93 2.72 17.77 -18.31
C ALA A 93 3.09 18.04 -19.76
N GLN A 94 3.39 19.29 -20.07
CA GLN A 94 3.87 19.72 -21.39
C GLN A 94 5.39 19.65 -21.50
N ASN A 95 6.11 19.47 -20.39
CA ASN A 95 7.56 19.46 -20.30
C ASN A 95 8.12 18.20 -19.65
N VAL A 96 9.27 17.72 -20.15
CA VAL A 96 9.98 16.53 -19.63
C VAL A 96 10.32 16.67 -18.14
N LYS A 97 10.67 17.87 -17.68
CA LYS A 97 10.99 18.14 -16.27
C LYS A 97 9.81 17.92 -15.33
N GLU A 98 8.59 18.25 -15.76
CA GLU A 98 7.36 18.02 -14.99
C GLU A 98 7.05 16.53 -14.88
N TRP A 99 7.30 15.78 -15.96
CA TRP A 99 7.18 14.31 -15.97
C TRP A 99 8.17 13.65 -15.01
N GLU A 100 9.43 14.09 -15.01
CA GLU A 100 10.45 13.59 -14.09
C GLU A 100 10.09 13.87 -12.63
N ARG A 101 9.55 15.06 -12.36
CA ARG A 101 9.09 15.43 -11.03
C ARG A 101 7.89 14.60 -10.58
N ALA A 102 6.90 14.44 -11.43
CA ALA A 102 5.72 13.62 -11.17
C ALA A 102 6.11 12.14 -10.94
N ARG A 103 7.05 11.62 -11.75
CA ARG A 103 7.61 10.28 -11.57
C ARG A 103 8.29 10.12 -10.22
N GLY A 104 9.08 11.10 -9.78
CA GLY A 104 9.74 11.07 -8.48
C GLY A 104 8.74 10.99 -7.33
N ILE A 105 7.66 11.76 -7.39
CA ILE A 105 6.58 11.73 -6.39
C ILE A 105 5.87 10.36 -6.40
N ASN A 106 5.56 9.83 -7.57
CA ASN A 106 4.90 8.54 -7.69
C ASN A 106 5.77 7.39 -7.19
N LEU A 107 7.08 7.40 -7.47
CA LEU A 107 8.02 6.40 -6.95
C LEU A 107 8.11 6.45 -5.42
N ALA A 108 8.11 7.64 -4.84
CA ALA A 108 8.09 7.80 -3.38
C ALA A 108 6.78 7.26 -2.77
N ALA A 109 5.64 7.52 -3.41
CA ALA A 109 4.35 6.98 -3.00
C ALA A 109 4.31 5.45 -3.09
N ILE A 110 4.83 4.86 -4.18
CA ILE A 110 4.94 3.40 -4.35
C ILE A 110 5.82 2.80 -3.26
N ALA A 111 6.98 3.39 -2.98
CA ALA A 111 7.86 2.92 -1.92
C ALA A 111 7.18 2.96 -0.54
N GLY A 112 6.42 4.02 -0.27
CA GLY A 112 5.64 4.16 0.96
C GLY A 112 4.54 3.11 1.10
N THR A 113 3.75 2.87 0.05
CA THR A 113 2.68 1.87 0.06
C THR A 113 3.23 0.44 0.15
N LEU A 114 4.33 0.13 -0.54
CA LEU A 114 5.00 -1.17 -0.43
C LEU A 114 5.57 -1.41 0.97
N ASN A 115 6.13 -0.38 1.59
CA ASN A 115 6.64 -0.50 2.95
C ASN A 115 5.49 -0.71 3.96
N ALA A 116 4.39 0.02 3.80
CA ALA A 116 3.17 -0.19 4.58
C ALA A 116 2.63 -1.62 4.42
N LEU A 117 2.61 -2.16 3.19
CA LEU A 117 2.21 -3.54 2.92
C LEU A 117 3.11 -4.57 3.62
N ARG A 118 4.43 -4.35 3.62
CA ARG A 118 5.38 -5.23 4.33
C ARG A 118 5.14 -5.21 5.84
N ILE A 119 4.98 -4.02 6.41
CA ILE A 119 4.72 -3.88 7.85
C ILE A 119 3.38 -4.52 8.21
N ALA A 120 2.32 -4.27 7.42
CA ALA A 120 1.01 -4.88 7.63
C ALA A 120 1.07 -6.42 7.57
N SER A 121 1.84 -6.98 6.64
CA SER A 121 2.03 -8.44 6.53
C SER A 121 2.74 -9.02 7.75
N LEU A 122 3.78 -8.34 8.25
CA LEU A 122 4.52 -8.77 9.43
C LEU A 122 3.66 -8.69 10.69
N THR A 123 2.95 -7.59 10.91
CA THR A 123 2.08 -7.43 12.09
C THR A 123 0.94 -8.44 12.07
N MET A 124 0.39 -8.75 10.89
CA MET A 124 -0.63 -9.78 10.72
C MET A 124 -0.09 -11.17 11.02
N LEU A 125 1.12 -11.50 10.56
CA LEU A 125 1.76 -12.78 10.84
C LEU A 125 1.98 -12.95 12.35
N VAL A 126 2.49 -11.93 13.03
CA VAL A 126 2.67 -11.93 14.49
C VAL A 126 1.33 -12.12 15.21
N GLY A 127 0.29 -11.42 14.77
CA GLY A 127 -1.04 -11.55 15.31
C GLY A 127 -1.60 -12.97 15.17
N LEU A 128 -1.43 -13.60 13.99
CA LEU A 128 -1.86 -14.98 13.73
C LEU A 128 -1.10 -16.00 14.58
N LEU A 129 0.23 -15.87 14.66
CA LEU A 129 1.05 -16.74 15.50
C LEU A 129 0.67 -16.62 16.98
N ALA A 130 0.48 -15.40 17.48
CA ALA A 130 0.03 -15.18 18.85
C ALA A 130 -1.37 -15.76 19.10
N LEU A 131 -2.27 -15.65 18.12
CA LEU A 131 -3.61 -16.27 18.19
C LEU A 131 -3.53 -17.78 18.23
N MET A 132 -2.69 -18.40 17.39
CA MET A 132 -2.46 -19.83 17.41
C MET A 132 -1.93 -20.31 18.76
N MET A 133 -0.93 -19.60 19.32
CA MET A 133 -0.40 -19.91 20.65
C MET A 133 -1.43 -19.70 21.77
N ALA A 134 -2.39 -18.80 21.59
CA ALA A 134 -3.44 -18.56 22.56
C ALA A 134 -4.57 -19.61 22.51
N ILE A 135 -4.70 -20.33 21.40
CA ILE A 135 -5.77 -21.35 21.21
C ILE A 135 -5.29 -22.74 21.57
N VAL A 136 -3.99 -23.00 21.43
CA VAL A 136 -3.36 -24.28 21.79
C VAL A 136 -3.10 -24.37 23.30
#